data_9c97db11e6e042fd4e43db7424d16cc8
#
_entry.id   9c97db11e6e042fd4e43db7424d16cc8
#
_cell.length_a   1.000
_cell.length_b   1.000
_cell.length_c   1.000
_cell.angle_alpha   90.00
_cell.angle_beta   90.00
_cell.angle_gamma   90.00
#
_symmetry.space_group_name_H-M   'P 1'
#
loop_
_entity.id
_entity.type
_entity.pdbx_description
1 polymer ?
#
loop_
_entity_poly.entity_id
_entity_poly.type
_entity_poly.pdbx_seq_one_letter_code
_entity_poly.pdbx_strand_id
1 'polypeptide(L)'
;MSSTPLPAGLLDRAALAVGPGTAPAVAGELAALTGRPVLGYDAEGRLNGADGAHDAPLVLVGATLPPALRGDPRVRWFHSVNAGVDALLDGGWPAGVLLTRTVGRMGERIGQYALAWVLADCQGVPGHLARTAARAWRREPSELAAGQTALVYGTGHIGTAVASALGAAGLHTVGVGRAEHAPGGPFDERITAGEDGPWLGRARFVVDALPLTDATRDFFADARLSALRGATFLNVGRGATVSLPALGRALAAGHVRGAVLDVLTDEPPAPGHPVWELPRTTLTSHSAGITAGTDITADFRACWEALRAGQAPELAVRVWRGY
;
A
#
# COMPACT_ATOMS: atom_id res chain seq x y z
N MET A 1 -4.96 22.18 6.17
CA MET A 1 -4.93 22.44 7.63
C MET A 1 -3.89 21.51 8.22
N SER A 2 -2.90 22.02 8.94
CA SER A 2 -1.86 21.25 9.61
C SER A 2 -2.51 20.33 10.65
N SER A 3 -2.05 19.09 10.80
CA SER A 3 -2.43 18.23 11.92
C SER A 3 -2.13 18.99 13.21
N THR A 4 -3.16 19.31 13.98
CA THR A 4 -2.99 20.01 15.26
C THR A 4 -2.12 19.14 16.15
N PRO A 5 -0.98 19.64 16.67
CA PRO A 5 -0.15 18.89 17.57
C PRO A 5 -0.97 18.51 18.82
N LEU A 6 -0.71 17.32 19.34
CA LEU A 6 -1.37 16.92 20.58
C LEU A 6 -0.96 17.88 21.71
N PRO A 7 -1.88 18.22 22.64
CA PRO A 7 -1.56 19.06 23.78
C PRO A 7 -0.38 18.51 24.58
N ALA A 8 0.50 19.38 25.06
CA ALA A 8 1.62 19.01 25.90
C ALA A 8 1.14 18.21 27.13
N GLY A 9 1.85 17.15 27.50
CA GLY A 9 1.51 16.28 28.63
C GLY A 9 0.29 15.37 28.41
N LEU A 10 -0.36 15.39 27.24
CA LEU A 10 -1.47 14.47 26.95
C LEU A 10 -1.02 13.02 27.05
N LEU A 11 0.11 12.69 26.44
CA LEU A 11 0.66 11.33 26.48
C LEU A 11 1.01 10.85 27.88
N ASP A 12 1.29 11.76 28.81
CA ASP A 12 1.60 11.41 30.21
C ASP A 12 0.37 10.89 30.98
N ARG A 13 -0.83 11.11 30.47
CA ARG A 13 -2.10 10.70 31.10
C ARG A 13 -2.90 9.74 30.22
N ALA A 14 -2.49 9.52 28.98
CA ALA A 14 -3.25 8.71 28.02
C ALA A 14 -3.26 7.23 28.38
N ALA A 15 -4.41 6.58 28.23
CA ALA A 15 -4.51 5.13 28.20
C ALA A 15 -4.26 4.64 26.77
N LEU A 16 -3.51 3.54 26.65
CA LEU A 16 -3.18 2.92 25.38
C LEU A 16 -4.03 1.66 25.20
N ALA A 17 -4.67 1.51 24.04
CA ALA A 17 -5.45 0.32 23.72
C ALA A 17 -5.16 -0.19 22.32
N VAL A 18 -5.15 -1.53 22.17
CA VAL A 18 -4.96 -2.22 20.89
C VAL A 18 -6.26 -2.88 20.43
N GLY A 19 -6.51 -2.83 19.14
CA GLY A 19 -7.71 -3.39 18.52
C GLY A 19 -7.57 -4.85 18.10
N PRO A 20 -8.68 -5.43 17.62
CA PRO A 20 -8.72 -6.80 17.12
C PRO A 20 -7.68 -7.03 16.01
N GLY A 21 -7.11 -8.23 15.97
CA GLY A 21 -6.12 -8.60 14.95
C GLY A 21 -4.70 -8.08 15.21
N THR A 22 -4.51 -7.22 16.22
CA THR A 22 -3.15 -6.83 16.64
C THR A 22 -2.51 -7.97 17.42
N ALA A 23 -1.33 -8.43 16.97
CA ALA A 23 -0.65 -9.56 17.61
C ALA A 23 -0.34 -9.26 19.09
N PRO A 24 -0.52 -10.23 20.01
CA PRO A 24 -0.25 -10.02 21.45
C PRO A 24 1.16 -9.51 21.76
N ALA A 25 2.16 -9.92 20.95
CA ALA A 25 3.53 -9.44 21.08
C ALA A 25 3.63 -7.91 20.92
N VAL A 26 2.86 -7.33 19.98
CA VAL A 26 2.83 -5.87 19.78
C VAL A 26 2.34 -5.15 21.03
N ALA A 27 1.26 -5.65 21.67
CA ALA A 27 0.75 -5.07 22.92
C ALA A 27 1.82 -5.09 24.03
N GLY A 28 2.57 -6.19 24.16
CA GLY A 28 3.68 -6.31 25.11
C GLY A 28 4.81 -5.32 24.83
N GLU A 29 5.21 -5.17 23.57
CA GLU A 29 6.24 -4.22 23.15
C GLU A 29 5.80 -2.75 23.37
N LEU A 30 4.53 -2.44 23.09
CA LEU A 30 3.95 -1.12 23.37
C LEU A 30 3.88 -0.82 24.86
N ALA A 31 3.55 -1.81 25.70
CA ALA A 31 3.58 -1.67 27.14
C ALA A 31 5.00 -1.37 27.65
N ALA A 32 6.00 -2.11 27.18
CA ALA A 32 7.41 -1.89 27.52
C ALA A 32 7.89 -0.51 27.07
N LEU A 33 7.52 -0.07 25.84
CA LEU A 33 7.88 1.24 25.30
C LEU A 33 7.31 2.39 26.13
N THR A 34 6.04 2.29 26.51
CA THR A 34 5.32 3.40 27.16
C THR A 34 5.41 3.36 28.68
N GLY A 35 5.84 2.24 29.26
CA GLY A 35 5.84 2.01 30.72
C GLY A 35 4.42 1.86 31.29
N ARG A 36 3.43 1.48 30.47
CA ARG A 36 2.01 1.47 30.84
C ARG A 36 1.33 0.15 30.44
N PRO A 37 0.30 -0.26 31.18
CA PRO A 37 -0.54 -1.36 30.74
C PRO A 37 -1.25 -0.98 29.42
N VAL A 38 -1.33 -1.92 28.52
CA VAL A 38 -2.05 -1.79 27.24
C VAL A 38 -3.37 -2.52 27.37
N LEU A 39 -4.46 -1.80 27.16
CA LEU A 39 -5.82 -2.31 27.15
C LEU A 39 -6.13 -2.97 25.79
N GLY A 40 -7.23 -3.75 25.73
CA GLY A 40 -7.82 -4.17 24.48
C GLY A 40 -9.07 -3.35 24.16
N TYR A 41 -9.43 -3.25 22.88
CA TYR A 41 -10.80 -2.89 22.45
C TYR A 41 -11.33 -3.89 21.45
N ASP A 42 -12.64 -4.13 21.49
CA ASP A 42 -13.31 -5.07 20.57
C ASP A 42 -13.86 -4.38 19.31
N ALA A 43 -14.48 -5.16 18.43
CA ALA A 43 -15.05 -4.64 17.17
C ALA A 43 -16.20 -3.63 17.39
N GLU A 44 -16.87 -3.68 18.53
CA GLU A 44 -17.91 -2.74 18.95
C GLU A 44 -17.34 -1.50 19.64
N GLY A 45 -16.04 -1.48 19.97
CA GLY A 45 -15.35 -0.37 20.62
C GLY A 45 -15.40 -0.41 22.15
N ARG A 46 -15.76 -1.55 22.74
CA ARG A 46 -15.71 -1.71 24.20
C ARG A 46 -14.28 -1.94 24.65
N LEU A 47 -13.84 -1.16 25.64
CA LEU A 47 -12.51 -1.30 26.23
C LEU A 47 -12.50 -2.43 27.27
N ASN A 48 -11.52 -3.32 27.18
CA ASN A 48 -11.31 -4.44 28.11
C ASN A 48 -10.17 -4.11 29.08
N GLY A 49 -10.36 -4.34 30.39
CA GLY A 49 -9.35 -4.05 31.41
C GLY A 49 -9.28 -2.60 31.87
N ALA A 50 -10.37 -1.85 31.73
CA ALA A 50 -10.42 -0.40 31.92
C ALA A 50 -10.66 0.06 33.37
N ASP A 51 -10.40 -0.77 34.39
CA ASP A 51 -10.55 -0.34 35.78
C ASP A 51 -9.60 0.83 36.05
N GLY A 52 -10.16 2.07 36.05
CA GLY A 52 -9.42 3.31 36.32
C GLY A 52 -9.11 4.21 35.10
N ALA A 53 -9.49 3.84 33.87
CA ALA A 53 -9.24 4.66 32.66
C ALA A 53 -10.45 5.50 32.20
N HIS A 54 -11.46 5.69 33.03
CA HIS A 54 -12.76 6.26 32.62
C HIS A 54 -12.67 7.66 32.00
N ASP A 55 -11.72 8.51 32.44
CA ASP A 55 -11.57 9.89 31.96
C ASP A 55 -10.25 10.16 31.22
N ALA A 56 -9.42 9.13 31.05
CA ALA A 56 -8.12 9.29 30.40
C ALA A 56 -8.25 9.53 28.90
N PRO A 57 -7.42 10.40 28.29
CA PRO A 57 -7.28 10.45 26.84
C PRO A 57 -6.88 9.08 26.29
N LEU A 58 -7.40 8.72 25.11
CA LEU A 58 -7.17 7.43 24.50
C LEU A 58 -6.20 7.56 23.31
N VAL A 59 -5.21 6.68 23.32
CA VAL A 59 -4.33 6.38 22.18
C VAL A 59 -4.66 4.97 21.72
N LEU A 60 -5.12 4.83 20.48
CA LEU A 60 -5.57 3.57 19.93
C LEU A 60 -4.61 3.08 18.85
N VAL A 61 -4.37 1.78 18.81
CA VAL A 61 -3.58 1.10 17.76
C VAL A 61 -4.41 -0.02 17.17
N GLY A 62 -4.63 -0.01 15.86
CA GLY A 62 -5.46 -1.03 15.22
C GLY A 62 -5.64 -0.85 13.72
N ALA A 63 -6.34 -1.81 13.11
CA ALA A 63 -6.68 -1.76 11.68
C ALA A 63 -7.94 -0.92 11.43
N THR A 64 -8.88 -0.90 12.37
CA THR A 64 -10.17 -0.21 12.27
C THR A 64 -10.45 0.62 13.50
N LEU A 65 -11.16 1.73 13.32
CA LEU A 65 -11.68 2.57 14.40
C LEU A 65 -13.20 2.35 14.50
N PRO A 66 -13.70 1.58 15.48
CA PRO A 66 -15.12 1.30 15.63
C PRO A 66 -15.96 2.57 15.79
N PRO A 67 -17.22 2.60 15.32
CA PRO A 67 -18.10 3.77 15.40
C PRO A 67 -18.23 4.35 16.82
N ALA A 68 -18.31 3.52 17.86
CA ALA A 68 -18.38 3.95 19.25
C ALA A 68 -17.15 4.74 19.69
N LEU A 69 -15.95 4.29 19.28
CA LEU A 69 -14.68 4.98 19.57
C LEU A 69 -14.45 6.18 18.64
N ARG A 70 -15.00 6.16 17.42
CA ARG A 70 -14.95 7.29 16.49
C ARG A 70 -15.68 8.53 17.06
N GLY A 71 -16.74 8.33 17.81
CA GLY A 71 -17.50 9.39 18.50
C GLY A 71 -17.02 9.71 19.93
N ASP A 72 -16.07 8.96 20.47
CA ASP A 72 -15.61 9.16 21.86
C ASP A 72 -14.64 10.35 21.96
N PRO A 73 -14.99 11.42 22.71
CA PRO A 73 -14.15 12.61 22.84
C PRO A 73 -12.80 12.37 23.52
N ARG A 74 -12.61 11.24 24.17
CA ARG A 74 -11.32 10.85 24.76
C ARG A 74 -10.32 10.40 23.72
N VAL A 75 -10.75 9.91 22.52
CA VAL A 75 -9.84 9.48 21.46
C VAL A 75 -9.10 10.68 20.92
N ARG A 76 -7.79 10.67 21.04
CA ARG A 76 -6.92 11.78 20.64
C ARG A 76 -5.89 11.38 19.58
N TRP A 77 -5.54 10.11 19.54
CA TRP A 77 -4.61 9.58 18.56
C TRP A 77 -5.01 8.16 18.18
N PHE A 78 -5.06 7.89 16.89
CA PHE A 78 -5.19 6.55 16.33
C PHE A 78 -3.97 6.25 15.47
N HIS A 79 -3.27 5.17 15.77
CA HIS A 79 -2.18 4.64 14.97
C HIS A 79 -2.68 3.42 14.18
N SER A 80 -2.77 3.56 12.86
CA SER A 80 -3.14 2.46 11.97
C SER A 80 -2.01 1.45 11.86
N VAL A 81 -2.32 0.16 12.04
CA VAL A 81 -1.38 -0.94 11.78
C VAL A 81 -1.15 -1.17 10.29
N ASN A 82 -1.93 -0.51 9.42
CA ASN A 82 -1.84 -0.59 7.97
C ASN A 82 -1.23 0.69 7.38
N ALA A 83 -0.53 0.56 6.26
CA ALA A 83 -0.02 1.71 5.50
C ALA A 83 -1.13 2.41 4.71
N GLY A 84 -2.07 1.65 4.15
CA GLY A 84 -3.27 2.18 3.53
C GLY A 84 -4.30 2.58 4.57
N VAL A 85 -4.86 3.78 4.44
CA VAL A 85 -5.82 4.34 5.40
C VAL A 85 -7.13 4.76 4.75
N ASP A 86 -7.32 4.49 3.48
CA ASP A 86 -8.52 4.82 2.70
C ASP A 86 -9.79 4.32 3.38
N ALA A 87 -9.84 3.06 3.80
CA ALA A 87 -10.98 2.49 4.53
C ALA A 87 -11.24 3.15 5.91
N LEU A 88 -10.20 3.70 6.57
CA LEU A 88 -10.37 4.47 7.80
C LEU A 88 -10.95 5.86 7.54
N LEU A 89 -10.67 6.43 6.37
CA LEU A 89 -11.12 7.77 5.98
C LEU A 89 -12.52 7.76 5.33
N ASP A 90 -13.00 6.60 4.95
CA ASP A 90 -14.35 6.44 4.42
C ASP A 90 -15.39 6.90 5.46
N GLY A 91 -16.33 7.75 5.02
CA GLY A 91 -17.30 8.41 5.94
C GLY A 91 -16.70 9.53 6.81
N GLY A 92 -15.48 10.01 6.51
CA GLY A 92 -14.82 11.13 7.19
C GLY A 92 -13.96 10.71 8.40
N TRP A 93 -13.09 11.59 8.86
CA TRP A 93 -12.23 11.37 10.02
C TRP A 93 -12.61 12.29 11.19
N PRO A 94 -12.63 11.81 12.46
CA PRO A 94 -13.02 12.64 13.60
C PRO A 94 -12.12 13.87 13.77
N ALA A 95 -12.72 15.03 13.94
CA ALA A 95 -11.99 16.28 14.16
C ALA A 95 -11.16 16.21 15.45
N GLY A 96 -9.93 16.68 15.39
CA GLY A 96 -9.03 16.72 16.55
C GLY A 96 -8.40 15.37 16.93
N VAL A 97 -8.65 14.29 16.19
CA VAL A 97 -7.97 13.00 16.35
C VAL A 97 -6.78 12.94 15.38
N LEU A 98 -5.58 12.77 15.92
CA LEU A 98 -4.39 12.52 15.12
C LEU A 98 -4.48 11.13 14.52
N LEU A 99 -4.25 11.01 13.20
CA LEU A 99 -4.08 9.73 12.51
C LEU A 99 -2.62 9.57 12.12
N THR A 100 -1.99 8.49 12.56
CA THR A 100 -0.70 8.02 12.06
C THR A 100 -0.83 6.61 11.50
N ARG A 101 0.15 6.14 10.75
CA ARG A 101 0.09 4.83 10.11
C ARG A 101 1.41 4.09 10.19
N THR A 102 1.34 2.77 10.09
CA THR A 102 2.51 1.91 9.93
C THR A 102 2.89 1.84 8.45
N VAL A 103 4.14 2.12 8.16
CA VAL A 103 4.74 1.98 6.83
C VAL A 103 5.85 0.93 6.87
N GLY A 104 6.67 0.96 7.91
CA GLY A 104 7.75 0.01 8.18
C GLY A 104 8.61 -0.29 6.96
N ARG A 105 8.91 -1.57 6.77
CA ARG A 105 9.65 -2.08 5.61
C ARG A 105 8.76 -2.52 4.44
N MET A 106 7.51 -2.06 4.40
CA MET A 106 6.55 -2.42 3.35
C MET A 106 7.06 -2.06 1.95
N GLY A 107 7.68 -0.89 1.81
CA GLY A 107 8.28 -0.46 0.54
C GLY A 107 9.31 -1.47 0.02
N GLU A 108 10.20 -1.96 0.87
CA GLU A 108 11.21 -2.96 0.50
C GLU A 108 10.55 -4.29 0.09
N ARG A 109 9.54 -4.75 0.84
CA ARG A 109 8.80 -5.99 0.50
C ARG A 109 8.12 -5.88 -0.85
N ILE A 110 7.42 -4.76 -1.10
CA ILE A 110 6.73 -4.54 -2.37
C ILE A 110 7.73 -4.33 -3.51
N GLY A 111 8.88 -3.67 -3.26
CA GLY A 111 9.95 -3.56 -4.24
C GLY A 111 10.50 -4.93 -4.65
N GLN A 112 10.77 -5.82 -3.68
CA GLN A 112 11.20 -7.20 -3.95
C GLN A 112 10.10 -8.01 -4.65
N TYR A 113 8.84 -7.84 -4.27
CA TYR A 113 7.72 -8.48 -4.92
C TYR A 113 7.62 -8.06 -6.40
N ALA A 114 7.66 -6.76 -6.70
CA ALA A 114 7.62 -6.26 -8.07
C ALA A 114 8.80 -6.79 -8.90
N LEU A 115 10.01 -6.78 -8.34
CA LEU A 115 11.20 -7.33 -8.98
C LEU A 115 11.07 -8.84 -9.26
N ALA A 116 10.54 -9.59 -8.30
CA ALA A 116 10.34 -11.03 -8.47
C ALA A 116 9.42 -11.34 -9.66
N TRP A 117 8.31 -10.60 -9.81
CA TRP A 117 7.38 -10.76 -10.93
C TRP A 117 7.97 -10.28 -12.25
N VAL A 118 8.74 -9.19 -12.25
CA VAL A 118 9.46 -8.72 -13.44
C VAL A 118 10.45 -9.78 -13.92
N LEU A 119 11.25 -10.35 -13.02
CA LEU A 119 12.20 -11.41 -13.36
C LEU A 119 11.47 -12.71 -13.76
N ALA A 120 10.40 -13.07 -13.08
CA ALA A 120 9.58 -14.23 -13.43
C ALA A 120 8.99 -14.12 -14.85
N ASP A 121 8.55 -12.93 -15.25
CA ASP A 121 8.06 -12.68 -16.59
C ASP A 121 9.19 -12.73 -17.64
N CYS A 122 10.32 -12.07 -17.39
CA CYS A 122 11.49 -12.11 -18.26
C CYS A 122 12.01 -13.54 -18.48
N GLN A 123 11.96 -14.38 -17.46
CA GLN A 123 12.42 -15.76 -17.49
C GLN A 123 11.32 -16.77 -17.89
N GLY A 124 10.10 -16.29 -18.18
CA GLY A 124 8.98 -17.14 -18.59
C GLY A 124 8.51 -18.14 -17.52
N VAL A 125 8.73 -17.82 -16.24
CA VAL A 125 8.41 -18.72 -15.11
C VAL A 125 6.99 -19.22 -15.12
N PRO A 126 5.94 -18.40 -15.35
CA PRO A 126 4.55 -18.88 -15.41
C PRO A 126 4.35 -19.94 -16.51
N GLY A 127 4.97 -19.74 -17.66
CA GLY A 127 4.94 -20.72 -18.76
C GLY A 127 5.65 -22.02 -18.42
N HIS A 128 6.78 -21.96 -17.69
CA HIS A 128 7.47 -23.16 -17.23
C HIS A 128 6.63 -23.96 -16.22
N LEU A 129 5.95 -23.30 -15.30
CA LEU A 129 5.05 -23.94 -14.33
C LEU A 129 3.88 -24.65 -15.04
N ALA A 130 3.24 -23.96 -16.00
CA ALA A 130 2.15 -24.54 -16.78
C ALA A 130 2.61 -25.78 -17.59
N ARG A 131 3.79 -25.71 -18.22
CA ARG A 131 4.37 -26.84 -18.96
C ARG A 131 4.74 -28.01 -18.04
N THR A 132 5.25 -27.74 -16.87
CA THR A 132 5.53 -28.77 -15.86
C THR A 132 4.25 -29.51 -15.48
N ALA A 133 3.17 -28.78 -15.21
CA ALA A 133 1.87 -29.39 -14.93
C ALA A 133 1.35 -30.23 -16.10
N ALA A 134 1.58 -29.78 -17.35
CA ALA A 134 1.21 -30.48 -18.57
C ALA A 134 2.21 -31.58 -18.97
N ARG A 135 3.27 -31.84 -18.22
CA ARG A 135 4.37 -32.78 -18.54
C ARG A 135 5.01 -32.52 -19.92
N ALA A 136 5.10 -31.25 -20.33
CA ALA A 136 5.62 -30.84 -21.63
C ALA A 136 7.03 -30.28 -21.47
N TRP A 137 8.01 -30.84 -22.18
CA TRP A 137 9.40 -30.37 -22.23
C TRP A 137 9.62 -29.56 -23.49
N ARG A 138 9.80 -28.21 -23.34
CA ARG A 138 10.08 -27.32 -24.46
C ARG A 138 10.99 -26.18 -24.01
N ARG A 139 12.00 -25.86 -24.83
CA ARG A 139 12.83 -24.67 -24.63
C ARG A 139 12.06 -23.42 -24.98
N GLU A 140 12.17 -22.39 -24.16
CA GLU A 140 11.62 -21.06 -24.41
C GLU A 140 12.74 -20.02 -24.28
N PRO A 141 12.76 -18.98 -25.11
CA PRO A 141 13.68 -17.88 -24.95
C PRO A 141 13.35 -17.11 -23.66
N SER A 142 14.39 -16.58 -23.03
CA SER A 142 14.26 -15.63 -21.93
C SER A 142 14.69 -14.24 -22.37
N GLU A 143 14.24 -13.22 -21.64
CA GLU A 143 14.60 -11.83 -21.84
C GLU A 143 15.46 -11.35 -20.66
N LEU A 144 16.38 -10.40 -20.90
CA LEU A 144 17.04 -9.69 -19.82
C LEU A 144 16.13 -8.56 -19.32
N ALA A 145 16.06 -8.39 -18.00
CA ALA A 145 15.40 -7.24 -17.40
C ALA A 145 16.20 -5.94 -17.64
N ALA A 146 17.52 -6.05 -17.66
CA ALA A 146 18.40 -4.90 -17.91
C ALA A 146 18.14 -4.26 -19.28
N GLY A 147 18.04 -2.93 -19.28
CA GLY A 147 17.72 -2.14 -20.47
C GLY A 147 16.23 -2.05 -20.82
N GLN A 148 15.36 -2.82 -20.15
CA GLN A 148 13.91 -2.69 -20.33
C GLN A 148 13.37 -1.47 -19.58
N THR A 149 12.27 -0.89 -20.06
CA THR A 149 11.64 0.28 -19.43
C THR A 149 10.49 -0.16 -18.51
N ALA A 150 10.50 0.36 -17.28
CA ALA A 150 9.42 0.21 -16.32
C ALA A 150 8.78 1.59 -16.00
N LEU A 151 7.48 1.72 -16.23
CA LEU A 151 6.69 2.85 -15.74
C LEU A 151 6.17 2.52 -14.33
N VAL A 152 6.48 3.36 -13.36
CA VAL A 152 6.01 3.22 -11.99
C VAL A 152 5.08 4.38 -11.67
N TYR A 153 3.79 4.09 -11.59
CA TYR A 153 2.76 5.07 -11.25
C TYR A 153 2.63 5.21 -9.73
N GLY A 154 2.85 6.42 -9.25
CA GLY A 154 2.99 6.73 -7.82
C GLY A 154 4.46 6.84 -7.42
N THR A 155 4.93 8.07 -7.19
CA THR A 155 6.33 8.38 -6.83
C THR A 155 6.51 8.59 -5.32
N GLY A 156 5.60 8.02 -4.51
CA GLY A 156 5.66 8.01 -3.04
C GLY A 156 6.57 6.89 -2.51
N HIS A 157 6.42 6.57 -1.22
CA HIS A 157 7.26 5.58 -0.53
C HIS A 157 7.34 4.23 -1.26
N ILE A 158 6.19 3.67 -1.65
CA ILE A 158 6.13 2.37 -2.33
C ILE A 158 6.76 2.44 -3.72
N GLY A 159 6.33 3.40 -4.56
CA GLY A 159 6.87 3.51 -5.93
C GLY A 159 8.36 3.81 -5.95
N THR A 160 8.88 4.59 -5.00
CA THR A 160 10.31 4.84 -4.83
C THR A 160 11.07 3.54 -4.52
N ALA A 161 10.54 2.69 -3.63
CA ALA A 161 11.16 1.41 -3.32
C ALA A 161 11.09 0.42 -4.49
N VAL A 162 9.97 0.41 -5.23
CA VAL A 162 9.83 -0.38 -6.47
C VAL A 162 10.86 0.07 -7.50
N ALA A 163 10.98 1.38 -7.77
CA ALA A 163 11.97 1.91 -8.72
C ALA A 163 13.40 1.55 -8.31
N SER A 164 13.73 1.65 -7.00
CA SER A 164 15.02 1.24 -6.48
C SER A 164 15.34 -0.23 -6.76
N ALA A 165 14.37 -1.12 -6.51
CA ALA A 165 14.55 -2.56 -6.75
C ALA A 165 14.69 -2.88 -8.24
N LEU A 166 13.88 -2.26 -9.10
CA LEU A 166 13.94 -2.47 -10.54
C LEU A 166 15.19 -1.87 -11.17
N GLY A 167 15.59 -0.66 -10.75
CA GLY A 167 16.83 -0.02 -11.19
C GLY A 167 18.07 -0.82 -10.81
N ALA A 168 18.10 -1.44 -9.62
CA ALA A 168 19.18 -2.33 -9.21
C ALA A 168 19.32 -3.57 -10.11
N ALA A 169 18.25 -3.99 -10.79
CA ALA A 169 18.26 -5.04 -11.80
C ALA A 169 18.52 -4.52 -13.23
N GLY A 170 18.85 -3.24 -13.36
CA GLY A 170 19.24 -2.62 -14.63
C GLY A 170 18.07 -2.14 -15.51
N LEU A 171 16.83 -2.08 -14.99
CA LEU A 171 15.73 -1.49 -15.73
C LEU A 171 15.85 0.03 -15.74
N HIS A 172 15.43 0.65 -16.84
CA HIS A 172 15.20 2.08 -16.91
C HIS A 172 13.85 2.42 -16.27
N THR A 173 13.86 3.17 -15.18
CA THR A 173 12.68 3.44 -14.36
C THR A 173 12.15 4.86 -14.57
N VAL A 174 10.89 4.97 -14.99
CA VAL A 174 10.20 6.23 -15.19
C VAL A 174 9.08 6.35 -14.15
N GLY A 175 9.21 7.29 -13.23
CA GLY A 175 8.23 7.57 -12.21
C GLY A 175 7.14 8.51 -12.72
N VAL A 176 5.87 8.09 -12.65
CA VAL A 176 4.73 8.90 -13.03
C VAL A 176 4.03 9.42 -11.78
N GLY A 177 4.06 10.73 -11.56
CA GLY A 177 3.54 11.41 -10.37
C GLY A 177 2.59 12.56 -10.69
N ARG A 178 2.22 13.32 -9.65
CA ARG A 178 1.34 14.51 -9.80
C ARG A 178 2.09 15.78 -10.18
N ALA A 179 3.37 15.84 -9.90
CA ALA A 179 4.21 16.98 -10.20
C ALA A 179 5.59 16.47 -10.62
N GLU A 180 6.23 17.23 -11.49
CA GLU A 180 7.65 17.08 -11.75
C GLU A 180 8.40 17.26 -10.43
N HIS A 181 9.30 16.36 -10.15
CA HIS A 181 10.17 16.46 -8.98
C HIS A 181 11.58 16.71 -9.47
N ALA A 182 12.34 17.46 -8.67
CA ALA A 182 13.76 17.68 -8.96
C ALA A 182 14.47 16.35 -9.23
N PRO A 183 15.48 16.32 -10.11
CA PRO A 183 16.29 15.15 -10.37
C PRO A 183 16.86 14.60 -9.06
N GLY A 184 16.77 13.29 -8.89
CA GLY A 184 17.30 12.62 -7.70
C GLY A 184 16.36 11.50 -7.23
N GLY A 185 16.95 10.55 -6.50
CA GLY A 185 16.27 9.33 -6.06
C GLY A 185 16.42 8.20 -7.08
N PRO A 186 15.68 7.09 -6.92
CA PRO A 186 15.88 5.87 -7.68
C PRO A 186 15.22 5.84 -9.06
N PHE A 187 14.53 6.92 -9.47
CA PHE A 187 13.96 7.04 -10.80
C PHE A 187 14.98 7.66 -11.75
N ASP A 188 15.16 7.07 -12.94
CA ASP A 188 15.96 7.66 -14.01
C ASP A 188 15.26 8.91 -14.57
N GLU A 189 13.92 8.85 -14.68
CA GLU A 189 13.09 9.99 -15.09
C GLU A 189 11.85 10.11 -14.21
N ARG A 190 11.34 11.35 -14.07
CA ARG A 190 10.06 11.64 -13.40
C ARG A 190 9.22 12.53 -14.27
N ILE A 191 7.99 12.13 -14.49
CA ILE A 191 7.02 12.82 -15.36
C ILE A 191 5.67 12.94 -14.66
N THR A 192 4.81 13.77 -15.21
CA THR A 192 3.40 13.83 -14.80
C THR A 192 2.55 12.83 -15.60
N ALA A 193 1.36 12.53 -15.10
CA ALA A 193 0.44 11.60 -15.77
C ALA A 193 -0.05 12.10 -17.15
N GLY A 194 0.07 13.40 -17.45
CA GLY A 194 -0.24 13.96 -18.76
C GLY A 194 0.87 13.77 -19.80
N GLU A 195 2.07 13.39 -19.36
CA GLU A 195 3.26 13.21 -20.18
C GLU A 195 3.60 11.72 -20.43
N ASP A 196 2.80 10.80 -19.90
CA ASP A 196 3.05 9.37 -19.98
C ASP A 196 2.83 8.77 -21.40
N GLY A 197 2.10 9.47 -22.29
CA GLY A 197 1.75 8.98 -23.62
C GLY A 197 2.92 8.40 -24.45
N PRO A 198 4.05 9.12 -24.62
CA PRO A 198 5.22 8.61 -25.35
C PRO A 198 5.85 7.37 -24.70
N TRP A 199 5.67 7.18 -23.41
CA TRP A 199 6.23 6.10 -22.63
C TRP A 199 5.38 4.82 -22.67
N LEU A 200 4.04 4.95 -22.76
CA LEU A 200 3.12 3.80 -22.76
C LEU A 200 3.47 2.79 -23.85
N GLY A 201 3.80 3.26 -25.07
CA GLY A 201 4.20 2.39 -26.16
C GLY A 201 5.60 1.77 -26.05
N ARG A 202 6.41 2.23 -25.11
CA ARG A 202 7.81 1.78 -24.88
C ARG A 202 7.94 0.94 -23.61
N ALA A 203 6.96 1.02 -22.71
CA ALA A 203 6.98 0.33 -21.43
C ALA A 203 6.94 -1.19 -21.63
N ARG A 204 7.91 -1.89 -21.06
CA ARG A 204 7.89 -3.35 -20.94
C ARG A 204 7.16 -3.78 -19.68
N PHE A 205 7.22 -2.95 -18.64
CA PHE A 205 6.54 -3.14 -17.38
C PHE A 205 5.80 -1.88 -16.97
N VAL A 206 4.63 -2.06 -16.41
CA VAL A 206 3.82 -0.99 -15.80
C VAL A 206 3.49 -1.43 -14.38
N VAL A 207 3.93 -0.65 -13.40
CA VAL A 207 3.64 -0.91 -11.98
C VAL A 207 2.74 0.18 -11.45
N ASP A 208 1.55 -0.20 -11.03
CA ASP A 208 0.60 0.67 -10.35
C ASP A 208 0.81 0.61 -8.84
N ALA A 209 1.30 1.71 -8.27
CA ALA A 209 1.45 1.96 -6.84
C ALA A 209 0.69 3.22 -6.40
N LEU A 210 -0.39 3.56 -7.12
CA LEU A 210 -1.23 4.72 -6.83
C LEU A 210 -2.08 4.50 -5.57
N PRO A 211 -2.27 5.54 -4.75
CA PRO A 211 -3.33 5.53 -3.75
C PRO A 211 -4.69 5.66 -4.43
N LEU A 212 -5.75 5.15 -3.79
CA LEU A 212 -7.11 5.38 -4.26
C LEU A 212 -7.59 6.77 -3.85
N THR A 213 -7.97 7.54 -4.85
CA THR A 213 -8.60 8.86 -4.72
C THR A 213 -9.59 9.02 -5.88
N ASP A 214 -10.43 10.05 -5.85
CA ASP A 214 -11.34 10.33 -6.97
C ASP A 214 -10.59 10.52 -8.30
N ALA A 215 -9.37 11.08 -8.27
CA ALA A 215 -8.55 11.29 -9.46
C ALA A 215 -7.82 10.02 -9.96
N THR A 216 -7.75 8.98 -9.14
CA THR A 216 -7.05 7.72 -9.49
C THR A 216 -8.00 6.54 -9.66
N ARG A 217 -9.28 6.70 -9.38
CA ARG A 217 -10.30 5.70 -9.70
C ARG A 217 -10.35 5.48 -11.21
N ASP A 218 -10.32 4.21 -11.64
CA ASP A 218 -10.26 3.81 -13.05
C ASP A 218 -9.16 4.53 -13.86
N PHE A 219 -8.05 4.88 -13.20
CA PHE A 219 -6.93 5.57 -13.85
C PHE A 219 -6.37 4.75 -15.02
N PHE A 220 -6.32 3.43 -14.86
CA PHE A 220 -6.01 2.48 -15.92
C PHE A 220 -7.30 1.98 -16.57
N ALA A 221 -7.88 2.81 -17.40
CA ALA A 221 -9.01 2.52 -18.29
C ALA A 221 -8.52 2.24 -19.73
N ASP A 222 -9.45 2.12 -20.67
CA ASP A 222 -9.18 1.76 -22.06
C ASP A 222 -8.09 2.63 -22.72
N ALA A 223 -8.12 3.94 -22.51
CA ALA A 223 -7.18 4.85 -23.16
C ALA A 223 -5.71 4.52 -22.84
N ARG A 224 -5.39 4.28 -21.56
CA ARG A 224 -4.02 3.94 -21.16
C ARG A 224 -3.66 2.51 -21.49
N LEU A 225 -4.55 1.56 -21.20
CA LEU A 225 -4.26 0.15 -21.41
C LEU A 225 -4.13 -0.21 -22.89
N SER A 226 -4.91 0.42 -23.78
CA SER A 226 -4.80 0.19 -25.24
C SER A 226 -3.58 0.89 -25.86
N ALA A 227 -2.98 1.86 -25.21
CA ALA A 227 -1.74 2.50 -25.66
C ALA A 227 -0.48 1.64 -25.39
N LEU A 228 -0.57 0.64 -24.54
CA LEU A 228 0.51 -0.31 -24.27
C LEU A 228 0.81 -1.20 -25.49
N ARG A 229 2.02 -1.73 -25.56
CA ARG A 229 2.49 -2.58 -26.69
C ARG A 229 3.12 -3.86 -26.15
N GLY A 230 2.30 -4.69 -25.50
CA GLY A 230 2.77 -5.95 -24.92
C GLY A 230 3.47 -5.78 -23.58
N ALA A 231 3.09 -4.81 -22.78
CA ALA A 231 3.61 -4.63 -21.45
C ALA A 231 3.04 -5.66 -20.46
N THR A 232 3.80 -5.99 -19.43
CA THR A 232 3.31 -6.69 -18.23
C THR A 232 2.84 -5.67 -17.22
N PHE A 233 1.62 -5.84 -16.72
CA PHE A 233 0.96 -4.92 -15.80
C PHE A 233 0.97 -5.50 -14.37
N LEU A 234 1.46 -4.74 -13.40
CA LEU A 234 1.46 -5.11 -11.97
C LEU A 234 0.63 -4.08 -11.19
N ASN A 235 -0.33 -4.53 -10.39
CA ASN A 235 -1.05 -3.66 -9.46
C ASN A 235 -0.70 -4.03 -8.01
N VAL A 236 0.02 -3.13 -7.35
CA VAL A 236 0.37 -3.19 -5.91
C VAL A 236 -0.19 -1.97 -5.15
N GLY A 237 -1.02 -1.16 -5.81
CA GLY A 237 -1.65 0.02 -5.25
C GLY A 237 -3.02 -0.27 -4.65
N ARG A 238 -4.08 -0.06 -5.45
CA ARG A 238 -5.48 -0.33 -5.10
C ARG A 238 -6.23 -0.91 -6.28
N GLY A 239 -7.12 -1.86 -6.04
CA GLY A 239 -7.91 -2.51 -7.10
C GLY A 239 -8.73 -1.54 -7.94
N ALA A 240 -9.38 -0.57 -7.30
CA ALA A 240 -10.23 0.40 -7.97
C ALA A 240 -9.49 1.46 -8.82
N THR A 241 -8.16 1.44 -8.88
CA THR A 241 -7.39 2.25 -9.85
C THR A 241 -7.41 1.66 -11.26
N VAL A 242 -7.85 0.41 -11.39
CA VAL A 242 -7.87 -0.35 -12.66
C VAL A 242 -9.29 -0.76 -13.03
N SER A 243 -9.71 -0.41 -14.22
CA SER A 243 -10.94 -0.96 -14.83
C SER A 243 -10.69 -2.41 -15.27
N LEU A 244 -11.20 -3.39 -14.52
CA LEU A 244 -11.08 -4.81 -14.88
C LEU A 244 -11.61 -5.14 -16.28
N PRO A 245 -12.77 -4.59 -16.72
CA PRO A 245 -13.22 -4.81 -18.10
C PRO A 245 -12.26 -4.27 -19.15
N ALA A 246 -11.63 -3.11 -18.92
CA ALA A 246 -10.64 -2.55 -19.84
C ALA A 246 -9.34 -3.38 -19.83
N LEU A 247 -8.90 -3.86 -18.68
CA LEU A 247 -7.75 -4.77 -18.55
C LEU A 247 -8.02 -6.07 -19.32
N GLY A 248 -9.21 -6.65 -19.21
CA GLY A 248 -9.61 -7.85 -19.96
C GLY A 248 -9.53 -7.65 -21.48
N ARG A 249 -10.02 -6.51 -21.99
CA ARG A 249 -9.90 -6.16 -23.44
C ARG A 249 -8.44 -5.99 -23.84
N ALA A 250 -7.63 -5.31 -23.05
CA ALA A 250 -6.22 -5.09 -23.34
C ALA A 250 -5.40 -6.39 -23.33
N LEU A 251 -5.71 -7.32 -22.43
CA LEU A 251 -5.14 -8.67 -22.40
C LEU A 251 -5.54 -9.47 -23.64
N ALA A 252 -6.81 -9.44 -24.04
CA ALA A 252 -7.31 -10.14 -25.23
C ALA A 252 -6.67 -9.60 -26.52
N ALA A 253 -6.50 -8.27 -26.61
CA ALA A 253 -5.88 -7.60 -27.76
C ALA A 253 -4.34 -7.69 -27.78
N GLY A 254 -3.71 -8.16 -26.70
CA GLY A 254 -2.24 -8.24 -26.60
C GLY A 254 -1.56 -6.90 -26.27
N HIS A 255 -2.32 -5.85 -25.99
CA HIS A 255 -1.76 -4.59 -25.47
C HIS A 255 -1.09 -4.80 -24.11
N VAL A 256 -1.71 -5.60 -23.25
CA VAL A 256 -1.15 -6.15 -22.04
C VAL A 256 -0.85 -7.63 -22.27
N ARG A 257 0.41 -8.04 -22.12
CA ARG A 257 0.82 -9.44 -22.35
C ARG A 257 0.51 -10.36 -21.18
N GLY A 258 0.46 -9.81 -19.98
CA GLY A 258 0.11 -10.50 -18.73
C GLY A 258 -0.12 -9.50 -17.61
N ALA A 259 -0.82 -9.92 -16.59
CA ALA A 259 -1.10 -9.08 -15.42
C ALA A 259 -0.79 -9.82 -14.11
N VAL A 260 -0.33 -9.07 -13.12
CA VAL A 260 -0.20 -9.52 -11.72
C VAL A 260 -0.99 -8.54 -10.86
N LEU A 261 -2.06 -9.03 -10.25
CA LEU A 261 -2.94 -8.22 -9.42
C LEU A 261 -2.83 -8.68 -7.98
N ASP A 262 -2.18 -7.88 -7.17
CA ASP A 262 -2.11 -8.14 -5.72
C ASP A 262 -3.38 -7.66 -5.02
N VAL A 263 -4.02 -6.65 -5.57
CA VAL A 263 -5.20 -5.98 -5.01
C VAL A 263 -6.37 -5.97 -6.00
N LEU A 264 -7.59 -6.04 -5.46
CA LEU A 264 -8.85 -5.96 -6.19
C LEU A 264 -9.79 -4.94 -5.54
N THR A 265 -10.85 -4.56 -6.27
CA THR A 265 -11.91 -3.72 -5.68
C THR A 265 -12.72 -4.49 -4.65
N ASP A 266 -13.02 -5.75 -4.95
CA ASP A 266 -13.75 -6.64 -4.06
C ASP A 266 -12.79 -7.72 -3.55
N GLU A 267 -12.46 -7.68 -2.28
CA GLU A 267 -11.55 -8.62 -1.60
C GLU A 267 -12.22 -9.27 -0.39
N PRO A 268 -12.26 -10.60 -0.32
CA PRO A 268 -11.85 -11.56 -1.34
C PRO A 268 -12.86 -11.63 -2.51
N PRO A 269 -12.40 -11.86 -3.76
CA PRO A 269 -13.29 -11.99 -4.90
C PRO A 269 -14.12 -13.27 -4.77
N ALA A 270 -15.44 -13.16 -5.04
CA ALA A 270 -16.34 -14.31 -5.04
C ALA A 270 -15.91 -15.36 -6.09
N PRO A 271 -16.27 -16.65 -5.94
CA PRO A 271 -15.89 -17.69 -6.89
C PRO A 271 -16.30 -17.42 -8.35
N GLY A 272 -17.39 -16.69 -8.58
CA GLY A 272 -17.84 -16.28 -9.93
C GLY A 272 -17.36 -14.89 -10.37
N HIS A 273 -16.41 -14.28 -9.65
CA HIS A 273 -15.92 -12.96 -10.02
C HIS A 273 -15.14 -12.99 -11.35
N PRO A 274 -15.39 -12.03 -12.28
CA PRO A 274 -14.78 -12.03 -13.62
C PRO A 274 -13.25 -12.05 -13.65
N VAL A 275 -12.59 -11.65 -12.57
CA VAL A 275 -11.12 -11.63 -12.47
C VAL A 275 -10.51 -13.03 -12.65
N TRP A 276 -11.23 -14.10 -12.28
CA TRP A 276 -10.76 -15.48 -12.42
C TRP A 276 -10.64 -15.93 -13.88
N GLU A 277 -11.38 -15.28 -14.79
CA GLU A 277 -11.41 -15.58 -16.23
C GLU A 277 -10.42 -14.72 -17.03
N LEU A 278 -9.71 -13.79 -16.39
CA LEU A 278 -8.74 -12.95 -17.09
C LEU A 278 -7.56 -13.79 -17.59
N PRO A 279 -7.27 -13.78 -18.91
CA PRO A 279 -6.17 -14.59 -19.45
C PRO A 279 -4.81 -14.06 -18.97
N ARG A 280 -3.86 -14.97 -18.75
CA ARG A 280 -2.47 -14.62 -18.36
C ARG A 280 -2.40 -13.67 -17.14
N THR A 281 -3.33 -13.84 -16.20
CA THR A 281 -3.40 -13.04 -14.98
C THR A 281 -3.09 -13.90 -13.77
N THR A 282 -2.26 -13.37 -12.88
CA THR A 282 -1.97 -13.99 -11.57
C THR A 282 -2.52 -13.10 -10.46
N LEU A 283 -3.23 -13.70 -9.51
CA LEU A 283 -3.70 -13.03 -8.30
C LEU A 283 -2.83 -13.43 -7.11
N THR A 284 -2.50 -12.50 -6.22
CA THR A 284 -1.63 -12.76 -5.07
C THR A 284 -2.24 -12.36 -3.72
N SER A 285 -3.53 -12.11 -3.71
CA SER A 285 -4.36 -12.02 -2.49
C SER A 285 -3.86 -11.00 -1.45
N HIS A 286 -3.51 -9.79 -1.91
CA HIS A 286 -3.07 -8.64 -1.10
C HIS A 286 -1.87 -8.98 -0.19
N SER A 287 -0.89 -9.72 -0.76
CA SER A 287 0.24 -10.28 -0.02
C SER A 287 1.60 -9.64 -0.33
N ALA A 288 1.66 -8.67 -1.26
CA ALA A 288 2.91 -8.03 -1.68
C ALA A 288 3.63 -7.30 -0.53
N GLY A 289 2.88 -6.80 0.46
CA GLY A 289 3.43 -6.00 1.54
C GLY A 289 2.71 -6.20 2.88
N ILE A 290 2.77 -7.39 3.45
CA ILE A 290 2.16 -7.65 4.77
C ILE A 290 2.97 -6.94 5.85
N THR A 291 2.27 -6.14 6.68
CA THR A 291 2.87 -5.47 7.84
C THR A 291 3.29 -6.48 8.91
N ALA A 292 4.53 -6.42 9.35
CA ALA A 292 5.00 -7.22 10.49
C ALA A 292 4.74 -6.50 11.81
N GLY A 293 4.61 -7.25 12.92
CA GLY A 293 4.44 -6.68 14.25
C GLY A 293 5.58 -5.74 14.62
N THR A 294 6.82 -6.07 14.25
CA THR A 294 8.00 -5.23 14.46
C THR A 294 7.93 -3.89 13.71
N ASP A 295 7.27 -3.83 12.55
CA ASP A 295 7.06 -2.57 11.82
C ASP A 295 6.09 -1.67 12.63
N ILE A 296 5.01 -2.25 13.16
CA ILE A 296 4.01 -1.52 13.97
C ILE A 296 4.68 -0.87 15.17
N THR A 297 5.46 -1.65 15.90
CA THR A 297 6.13 -1.16 17.13
C THR A 297 7.17 -0.10 16.80
N ALA A 298 7.96 -0.28 15.73
CA ALA A 298 8.99 0.67 15.32
C ALA A 298 8.36 2.03 14.93
N ASP A 299 7.32 1.99 14.10
CA ASP A 299 6.67 3.20 13.60
C ASP A 299 5.85 3.90 14.69
N PHE A 300 5.17 3.13 15.55
CA PHE A 300 4.52 3.69 16.73
C PHE A 300 5.54 4.37 17.65
N ARG A 301 6.69 3.72 17.90
CA ARG A 301 7.79 4.30 18.70
C ARG A 301 8.24 5.64 18.12
N ALA A 302 8.52 5.70 16.83
CA ALA A 302 8.94 6.94 16.17
C ALA A 302 7.89 8.06 16.33
N CYS A 303 6.60 7.72 16.15
CA CYS A 303 5.51 8.66 16.39
C CYS A 303 5.41 9.10 17.86
N TRP A 304 5.52 8.15 18.79
CA TRP A 304 5.46 8.41 20.23
C TRP A 304 6.58 9.35 20.69
N GLU A 305 7.81 9.08 20.25
CA GLU A 305 8.98 9.91 20.60
C GLU A 305 8.88 11.31 20.00
N ALA A 306 8.47 11.44 18.73
CA ALA A 306 8.22 12.75 18.10
C ALA A 306 7.17 13.57 18.88
N LEU A 307 6.04 12.95 19.22
CA LEU A 307 4.97 13.61 19.96
C LEU A 307 5.41 14.02 21.37
N ARG A 308 6.21 13.20 22.05
CA ARG A 308 6.79 13.57 23.36
C ARG A 308 7.78 14.74 23.27
N ALA A 309 8.48 14.86 22.14
CA ALA A 309 9.35 15.99 21.85
C ALA A 309 8.59 17.23 21.35
N GLY A 310 7.25 17.19 21.28
CA GLY A 310 6.42 18.29 20.77
C GLY A 310 6.51 18.45 19.24
N GLN A 311 6.97 17.43 18.54
CA GLN A 311 7.12 17.42 17.08
C GLN A 311 5.96 16.68 16.40
N ALA A 312 5.65 17.07 15.18
CA ALA A 312 4.69 16.34 14.37
C ALA A 312 5.34 15.04 13.85
N PRO A 313 4.67 13.87 14.02
CA PRO A 313 5.19 12.63 13.47
C PRO A 313 5.25 12.66 11.92
N GLU A 314 6.33 12.14 11.34
CA GLU A 314 6.47 12.02 9.88
C GLU A 314 5.40 11.11 9.26
N LEU A 315 4.94 10.11 10.03
CA LEU A 315 3.91 9.16 9.63
C LEU A 315 2.48 9.68 9.86
N ALA A 316 2.31 10.97 10.18
CA ALA A 316 1.00 11.59 10.28
C ALA A 316 0.31 11.66 8.91
N VAL A 317 -0.92 11.18 8.88
CA VAL A 317 -1.73 11.16 7.65
C VAL A 317 -2.32 12.54 7.39
N ARG A 318 -2.19 13.00 6.16
CA ARG A 318 -2.87 14.21 5.70
C ARG A 318 -4.29 13.86 5.26
N VAL A 319 -5.21 13.77 6.22
CA VAL A 319 -6.59 13.33 6.02
C VAL A 319 -7.29 13.97 4.82
N TRP A 320 -7.05 15.26 4.56
CA TRP A 320 -7.61 16.00 3.42
C TRP A 320 -7.04 15.56 2.05
N ARG A 321 -5.93 14.80 2.03
CA ARG A 321 -5.35 14.22 0.80
C ARG A 321 -5.77 12.77 0.58
N GLY A 322 -6.38 12.13 1.59
CA GLY A 322 -6.75 10.72 1.56
C GLY A 322 -5.60 9.74 1.84
N TYR A 323 -4.40 10.25 2.21
CA TYR A 323 -3.22 9.39 2.47
C TYR A 323 -2.14 10.14 3.26
#